data_474755b0b0b85078fab4f54e407d3811
#
_entry.id   474755b0b0b85078fab4f54e407d3811
#
_cell.length_a   1.000
_cell.length_b   1.000
_cell.length_c   1.000
_cell.angle_alpha   90.00
_cell.angle_beta   90.00
_cell.angle_gamma   90.00
#
_symmetry.space_group_name_H-M   'P 1'
#
loop_
_entity.id
_entity.type
_entity.pdbx_description
1 polymer ?
#
loop_
_entity_poly.entity_id
_entity_poly.type
_entity_poly.pdbx_seq_one_letter_code
_entity_poly.pdbx_strand_id
1 'polypeptide(L)'
;KAWGIQLAGWELMEDPGFEPPVPNAEHPEIEADFQYFQKTFADAYFKTISDALKWHAPNQLLLGGRYAVSTPEAVASCAQYCDVLSFNMYTLKPQDGYDFAALRGLDKPVLISEFNFGSTDRGPFWGGLTPLAREEARGPAYATFLKQAMAEPSIVGVHWFQYLDQPVTGRLLDGENGHFGLVGITDVPFQGFVDSVRKSNLAAIQQLGRKAE
;
A
#
# COMPACT_ATOMS: atom_id res chain seq x y z
N LYS A 1 19.29 28.41 14.88
CA LYS A 1 20.03 27.86 16.05
C LYS A 1 19.61 26.44 16.36
N ALA A 2 18.31 26.14 16.33
CA ALA A 2 17.78 24.81 16.64
C ALA A 2 18.33 23.72 15.69
N TRP A 3 18.51 24.03 14.41
CA TRP A 3 19.03 23.08 13.43
C TRP A 3 20.58 23.10 13.26
N GLY A 4 21.29 23.92 14.05
CA GLY A 4 22.76 24.05 13.92
C GLY A 4 23.24 24.74 12.64
N ILE A 5 22.33 25.27 11.82
CA ILE A 5 22.65 25.98 10.57
C ILE A 5 22.34 27.48 10.69
N GLN A 6 22.99 28.28 9.86
CA GLN A 6 22.68 29.68 9.70
C GLN A 6 21.97 29.91 8.37
N LEU A 7 20.75 30.45 8.42
CA LEU A 7 20.01 30.92 7.26
C LEU A 7 20.02 32.42 7.25
N ALA A 8 20.32 33.05 6.12
CA ALA A 8 20.24 34.50 5.95
C ALA A 8 18.78 35.01 5.92
N GLY A 9 17.84 34.13 5.60
CA GLY A 9 16.40 34.39 5.58
C GLY A 9 15.61 33.10 5.30
N TRP A 10 14.31 33.16 5.50
CA TRP A 10 13.40 32.02 5.22
C TRP A 10 13.31 31.68 3.73
N GLU A 11 13.57 32.68 2.87
CA GLU A 11 13.55 32.53 1.41
C GLU A 11 14.56 31.52 0.90
N LEU A 12 15.64 31.28 1.65
CA LEU A 12 16.61 30.23 1.30
C LEU A 12 16.06 28.82 1.41
N MET A 13 15.02 28.59 2.22
CA MET A 13 14.36 27.29 2.31
C MET A 13 13.46 27.01 1.10
N GLU A 14 13.12 28.03 0.31
CA GLU A 14 12.36 27.91 -0.93
C GLU A 14 13.28 27.65 -2.15
N ASP A 15 14.60 27.76 -1.98
CA ASP A 15 15.57 27.45 -3.03
C ASP A 15 15.54 25.95 -3.36
N PRO A 16 15.35 25.55 -4.61
CA PRO A 16 15.38 24.14 -5.03
C PRO A 16 16.70 23.40 -4.69
N GLY A 17 17.77 24.13 -4.47
CA GLY A 17 19.06 23.60 -4.04
C GLY A 17 19.23 23.52 -2.52
N PHE A 18 18.26 23.95 -1.73
CA PHE A 18 18.35 23.86 -0.28
C PHE A 18 18.15 22.40 0.17
N GLU A 19 19.18 21.87 0.81
CA GLU A 19 19.11 20.56 1.45
C GLU A 19 18.94 20.77 2.97
N PRO A 20 17.79 20.37 3.55
CA PRO A 20 17.63 20.44 5.00
C PRO A 20 18.60 19.50 5.70
N PRO A 21 19.09 19.86 6.90
CA PRO A 21 20.00 19.00 7.64
C PRO A 21 19.33 17.68 8.04
N VAL A 22 20.11 16.62 8.05
CA VAL A 22 19.65 15.30 8.49
C VAL A 22 19.46 15.30 10.01
N PRO A 23 18.33 14.74 10.53
CA PRO A 23 18.13 14.57 11.96
C PRO A 23 19.31 13.90 12.65
N ASN A 24 19.72 14.43 13.80
CA ASN A 24 20.85 13.93 14.56
C ASN A 24 20.69 14.20 16.07
N ALA A 25 21.52 13.55 16.88
CA ALA A 25 21.43 13.63 18.32
C ALA A 25 21.82 15.00 18.91
N GLU A 26 22.59 15.83 18.18
CA GLU A 26 22.99 17.16 18.63
C GLU A 26 21.87 18.19 18.44
N HIS A 27 21.00 17.92 17.46
CA HIS A 27 19.86 18.79 17.09
C HIS A 27 18.57 17.97 16.95
N PRO A 28 17.99 17.47 18.05
CA PRO A 28 16.77 16.65 18.03
C PRO A 28 15.54 17.44 17.53
N GLU A 29 15.60 18.76 17.54
CA GLU A 29 14.56 19.63 17.02
C GLU A 29 14.33 19.46 15.51
N ILE A 30 15.35 19.02 14.75
CA ILE A 30 15.22 18.77 13.31
C ILE A 30 14.17 17.69 13.07
N GLU A 31 14.27 16.57 13.79
CA GLU A 31 13.30 15.49 13.70
C GLU A 31 11.89 15.95 14.12
N ALA A 32 11.80 16.65 15.24
CA ALA A 32 10.52 17.16 15.75
C ALA A 32 9.84 18.13 14.76
N ASP A 33 10.61 19.03 14.14
CA ASP A 33 10.10 19.97 13.16
C ASP A 33 9.65 19.25 11.87
N PHE A 34 10.38 18.21 11.43
CA PHE A 34 10.00 17.41 10.28
C PHE A 34 8.71 16.62 10.54
N GLN A 35 8.58 15.98 11.69
CA GLN A 35 7.36 15.29 12.09
C GLN A 35 6.16 16.25 12.16
N TYR A 36 6.35 17.43 12.75
CA TYR A 36 5.32 18.45 12.83
C TYR A 36 4.92 18.95 11.43
N PHE A 37 5.89 19.24 10.57
CA PHE A 37 5.61 19.68 9.19
C PHE A 37 4.87 18.59 8.41
N GLN A 38 5.34 17.34 8.50
CA GLN A 38 4.73 16.20 7.82
C GLN A 38 3.28 15.97 8.29
N LYS A 39 3.03 16.07 9.61
CA LYS A 39 1.68 15.97 10.16
C LYS A 39 0.78 17.10 9.63
N THR A 40 1.28 18.32 9.64
CA THR A 40 0.55 19.50 9.17
C THR A 40 0.22 19.40 7.68
N PHE A 41 1.17 18.98 6.87
CA PHE A 41 0.98 18.75 5.43
C PHE A 41 -0.04 17.65 5.18
N ALA A 42 0.08 16.51 5.86
CA ALA A 42 -0.84 15.40 5.72
C ALA A 42 -2.26 15.76 6.18
N ASP A 43 -2.42 16.50 7.26
CA ASP A 43 -3.73 16.99 7.72
C ASP A 43 -4.38 17.91 6.67
N ALA A 44 -3.63 18.84 6.11
CA ALA A 44 -4.13 19.71 5.06
C ALA A 44 -4.56 18.94 3.82
N TYR A 45 -3.75 17.95 3.39
CA TYR A 45 -4.04 17.10 2.25
C TYR A 45 -5.32 16.29 2.45
N PHE A 46 -5.38 15.46 3.51
CA PHE A 46 -6.52 14.58 3.73
C PHE A 46 -7.80 15.33 4.08
N LYS A 47 -7.70 16.43 4.84
CA LYS A 47 -8.84 17.29 5.12
C LYS A 47 -9.44 17.87 3.84
N THR A 48 -8.60 18.42 2.96
CA THR A 48 -9.06 19.03 1.71
C THR A 48 -9.79 18.00 0.83
N ILE A 49 -9.23 16.80 0.68
CA ILE A 49 -9.85 15.72 -0.12
C ILE A 49 -11.16 15.26 0.53
N SER A 50 -11.16 15.03 1.85
CA SER A 50 -12.35 14.60 2.58
C SER A 50 -13.48 15.62 2.48
N ASP A 51 -13.19 16.91 2.67
CA ASP A 51 -14.20 17.97 2.56
C ASP A 51 -14.77 18.04 1.13
N ALA A 52 -13.91 17.97 0.11
CA ALA A 52 -14.33 17.97 -1.28
C ALA A 52 -15.19 16.73 -1.62
N LEU A 53 -14.78 15.53 -1.18
CA LEU A 53 -15.56 14.33 -1.41
C LEU A 53 -16.93 14.41 -0.73
N LYS A 54 -16.98 14.83 0.53
CA LYS A 54 -18.24 14.99 1.26
C LYS A 54 -19.17 16.01 0.63
N TRP A 55 -18.62 17.06 0.04
CA TRP A 55 -19.40 18.08 -0.67
C TRP A 55 -19.99 17.55 -1.99
N HIS A 56 -19.18 16.86 -2.79
CA HIS A 56 -19.58 16.43 -4.14
C HIS A 56 -20.18 15.03 -4.20
N ALA A 57 -19.81 14.14 -3.29
CA ALA A 57 -20.21 12.75 -3.27
C ALA A 57 -20.37 12.23 -1.82
N PRO A 58 -21.33 12.75 -1.03
CA PRO A 58 -21.43 12.53 0.42
C PRO A 58 -21.65 11.05 0.82
N ASN A 59 -22.13 10.22 -0.12
CA ASN A 59 -22.40 8.79 0.12
C ASN A 59 -21.22 7.88 -0.26
N GLN A 60 -20.09 8.43 -0.70
CA GLN A 60 -18.92 7.65 -1.07
C GLN A 60 -17.92 7.58 0.08
N LEU A 61 -17.26 6.42 0.20
CA LEU A 61 -16.17 6.22 1.15
C LEU A 61 -14.86 6.74 0.59
N LEU A 62 -14.06 7.41 1.43
CA LEU A 62 -12.69 7.77 1.14
C LEU A 62 -11.76 6.67 1.62
N LEU A 63 -11.12 5.96 0.68
CA LEU A 63 -10.35 4.74 0.94
C LEU A 63 -8.86 5.00 1.28
N GLY A 64 -8.50 6.21 1.67
CA GLY A 64 -7.16 6.53 2.14
C GLY A 64 -6.12 6.77 1.06
N GLY A 65 -4.85 6.63 1.42
CA GLY A 65 -3.72 7.08 0.62
C GLY A 65 -3.01 6.01 -0.23
N ARG A 66 -3.40 4.73 -0.21
CA ARG A 66 -2.71 3.60 -0.87
C ARG A 66 -1.20 3.63 -0.62
N TYR A 67 -0.81 3.53 0.63
CA TYR A 67 0.58 3.66 1.04
C TYR A 67 1.47 2.54 0.50
N ALA A 68 2.41 2.89 -0.38
CA ALA A 68 3.56 2.06 -0.72
C ALA A 68 4.68 2.24 0.33
N VAL A 69 4.85 3.49 0.77
CA VAL A 69 5.66 3.90 1.92
C VAL A 69 4.81 4.83 2.76
N SER A 70 4.93 4.75 4.06
CA SER A 70 4.15 5.59 4.98
C SER A 70 4.99 6.05 6.15
N THR A 71 4.57 7.15 6.75
CA THR A 71 5.07 7.62 8.04
C THR A 71 3.95 7.60 9.06
N PRO A 72 4.25 7.46 10.35
CA PRO A 72 3.24 7.46 11.40
C PRO A 72 2.33 8.69 11.35
N GLU A 73 2.88 9.86 11.05
CA GLU A 73 2.16 11.14 10.96
C GLU A 73 1.15 11.13 9.83
N ALA A 74 1.55 10.65 8.63
CA ALA A 74 0.68 10.57 7.47
C ALA A 74 -0.44 9.53 7.68
N VAL A 75 -0.13 8.39 8.29
CA VAL A 75 -1.13 7.36 8.61
C VAL A 75 -2.13 7.86 9.65
N ALA A 76 -1.67 8.55 10.71
CA ALA A 76 -2.53 9.14 11.71
C ALA A 76 -3.47 10.20 11.14
N SER A 77 -2.97 11.04 10.23
CA SER A 77 -3.79 12.02 9.51
C SER A 77 -4.82 11.34 8.62
N CYS A 78 -4.41 10.33 7.85
CA CYS A 78 -5.32 9.54 7.04
C CYS A 78 -6.43 8.91 7.89
N ALA A 79 -6.09 8.32 9.04
CA ALA A 79 -7.06 7.75 9.96
C ALA A 79 -8.07 8.79 10.50
N GLN A 80 -7.67 10.03 10.65
CA GLN A 80 -8.55 11.11 11.11
C GLN A 80 -9.59 11.51 10.07
N TYR A 81 -9.22 11.58 8.79
CA TYR A 81 -10.04 12.18 7.73
C TYR A 81 -10.65 11.17 6.75
N CYS A 82 -10.11 9.96 6.66
CA CYS A 82 -10.58 8.93 5.74
C CYS A 82 -11.45 7.88 6.44
N ASP A 83 -12.29 7.21 5.66
CA ASP A 83 -13.18 6.16 6.17
C ASP A 83 -12.44 4.82 6.29
N VAL A 84 -11.49 4.56 5.41
CA VAL A 84 -10.68 3.34 5.32
C VAL A 84 -9.23 3.72 5.13
N LEU A 85 -8.32 2.97 5.73
CA LEU A 85 -6.87 3.04 5.44
C LEU A 85 -6.51 2.04 4.35
N SER A 86 -5.57 2.38 3.47
CA SER A 86 -5.13 1.46 2.42
C SER A 86 -3.60 1.40 2.30
N PHE A 87 -3.08 0.17 2.21
CA PHE A 87 -1.65 -0.11 2.16
C PHE A 87 -1.31 -1.08 1.04
N ASN A 88 -0.18 -0.86 0.38
CA ASN A 88 0.42 -1.81 -0.54
C ASN A 88 1.35 -2.73 0.25
N MET A 89 1.07 -4.03 0.26
CA MET A 89 1.79 -5.00 1.11
C MET A 89 2.44 -6.09 0.25
N TYR A 90 3.61 -5.80 -0.30
CA TYR A 90 4.39 -6.74 -1.13
C TYR A 90 5.30 -7.62 -0.28
N THR A 91 4.68 -8.54 0.46
CA THR A 91 5.35 -9.49 1.37
C THR A 91 4.70 -10.87 1.26
N LEU A 92 5.39 -11.93 1.68
CA LEU A 92 4.81 -13.29 1.68
C LEU A 92 3.67 -13.44 2.69
N LYS A 93 3.69 -12.63 3.73
CA LYS A 93 2.67 -12.61 4.79
C LYS A 93 2.26 -11.16 5.02
N PRO A 94 0.96 -10.85 5.12
CA PRO A 94 0.53 -9.46 5.32
C PRO A 94 1.10 -8.83 6.62
N GLN A 95 1.37 -9.63 7.66
CA GLN A 95 1.96 -9.16 8.92
C GLN A 95 3.40 -8.64 8.76
N ASP A 96 4.12 -9.09 7.73
CA ASP A 96 5.47 -8.61 7.42
C ASP A 96 5.44 -7.27 6.66
N GLY A 97 4.27 -6.87 6.15
CA GLY A 97 4.08 -5.62 5.39
C GLY A 97 3.76 -4.40 6.26
N TYR A 98 3.13 -4.61 7.39
CA TYR A 98 2.80 -3.56 8.34
C TYR A 98 2.54 -4.12 9.75
N ASP A 99 2.78 -3.30 10.78
CA ASP A 99 2.47 -3.67 12.17
C ASP A 99 0.96 -3.67 12.42
N PHE A 100 0.37 -4.85 12.53
CA PHE A 100 -1.06 -5.02 12.77
C PHE A 100 -1.50 -4.53 14.16
N ALA A 101 -0.61 -4.50 15.15
CA ALA A 101 -0.93 -3.92 16.45
C ALA A 101 -1.11 -2.40 16.33
N ALA A 102 -0.23 -1.74 15.57
CA ALA A 102 -0.36 -0.32 15.26
C ALA A 102 -1.65 -0.03 14.47
N LEU A 103 -1.99 -0.87 13.47
CA LEU A 103 -3.23 -0.71 12.68
C LEU A 103 -4.49 -0.82 13.56
N ARG A 104 -4.54 -1.79 14.47
CA ARG A 104 -5.68 -1.91 15.40
C ARG A 104 -5.83 -0.70 16.32
N GLY A 105 -4.71 -0.08 16.69
CA GLY A 105 -4.72 1.14 17.52
C GLY A 105 -5.35 2.35 16.84
N LEU A 106 -5.45 2.35 15.49
CA LEU A 106 -6.08 3.43 14.73
C LEU A 106 -7.61 3.32 14.64
N ASP A 107 -8.19 2.17 15.03
CA ASP A 107 -9.62 1.88 15.03
C ASP A 107 -10.31 2.21 13.68
N LYS A 108 -9.67 1.81 12.57
CA LYS A 108 -10.15 2.02 11.20
C LYS A 108 -10.13 0.71 10.41
N PRO A 109 -11.09 0.52 9.49
CA PRO A 109 -11.00 -0.54 8.51
C PRO A 109 -9.75 -0.37 7.64
N VAL A 110 -9.11 -1.47 7.28
CA VAL A 110 -7.89 -1.49 6.47
C VAL A 110 -8.12 -2.28 5.20
N LEU A 111 -7.72 -1.70 4.06
CA LEU A 111 -7.69 -2.34 2.75
C LEU A 111 -6.24 -2.60 2.36
N ILE A 112 -5.89 -3.85 2.05
CA ILE A 112 -4.64 -4.13 1.36
C ILE A 112 -4.86 -3.79 -0.11
N SER A 113 -4.41 -2.61 -0.53
CA SER A 113 -4.73 -2.03 -1.84
C SER A 113 -3.86 -2.56 -2.97
N GLU A 114 -2.73 -3.18 -2.65
CA GLU A 114 -1.91 -3.92 -3.60
C GLU A 114 -1.14 -5.03 -2.90
N PHE A 115 -1.07 -6.18 -3.55
CA PHE A 115 -0.13 -7.26 -3.30
C PHE A 115 -0.04 -8.14 -4.55
N ASN A 116 1.07 -8.84 -4.73
CA ASN A 116 1.20 -9.84 -5.77
C ASN A 116 2.22 -10.93 -5.42
N PHE A 117 2.17 -11.99 -6.20
CA PHE A 117 3.19 -13.02 -6.29
C PHE A 117 3.42 -13.29 -7.76
N GLY A 118 4.61 -13.00 -8.24
CA GLY A 118 5.01 -13.28 -9.62
C GLY A 118 6.00 -14.41 -9.70
N SER A 119 6.31 -14.84 -10.93
CA SER A 119 7.37 -15.83 -11.18
C SER A 119 8.14 -15.46 -12.45
N THR A 120 9.30 -16.07 -12.68
CA THR A 120 10.16 -15.79 -13.84
C THR A 120 10.22 -16.94 -14.85
N ASP A 121 9.39 -17.98 -14.66
CA ASP A 121 9.37 -19.19 -15.50
C ASP A 121 8.39 -19.10 -16.69
N ARG A 122 7.78 -17.93 -16.94
CA ARG A 122 6.77 -17.72 -18.00
C ARG A 122 7.16 -16.68 -19.07
N GLY A 123 8.40 -16.26 -19.09
CA GLY A 123 8.92 -15.36 -20.11
C GLY A 123 9.27 -13.94 -19.66
N PRO A 124 8.43 -13.20 -18.91
CA PRO A 124 8.87 -11.96 -18.28
C PRO A 124 10.05 -12.19 -17.34
N PHE A 125 10.92 -11.18 -17.24
CA PHE A 125 12.20 -11.32 -16.52
C PHE A 125 12.10 -10.97 -15.05
N TRP A 126 11.00 -10.36 -14.63
CA TRP A 126 10.79 -9.93 -13.26
C TRP A 126 9.57 -10.63 -12.63
N GLY A 127 9.76 -11.17 -11.44
CA GLY A 127 8.70 -11.83 -10.67
C GLY A 127 7.98 -10.90 -9.68
N GLY A 128 8.13 -9.58 -9.80
CA GLY A 128 7.58 -8.62 -8.85
C GLY A 128 8.44 -8.46 -7.59
N LEU A 129 7.92 -7.72 -6.62
CA LEU A 129 8.60 -7.48 -5.33
C LEU A 129 8.59 -8.73 -4.42
N THR A 130 7.70 -9.69 -4.70
CA THR A 130 7.58 -10.95 -3.94
C THR A 130 7.65 -12.14 -4.90
N PRO A 131 8.83 -12.39 -5.50
CA PRO A 131 9.00 -13.41 -6.53
C PRO A 131 8.89 -14.82 -5.97
N LEU A 132 8.27 -15.71 -6.75
CA LEU A 132 8.22 -17.14 -6.52
C LEU A 132 9.01 -17.88 -7.61
N ALA A 133 9.46 -19.08 -7.31
CA ALA A 133 10.26 -19.85 -8.25
C ALA A 133 9.48 -20.31 -9.49
N ARG A 134 8.17 -20.52 -9.36
CA ARG A 134 7.33 -21.09 -10.41
C ARG A 134 5.91 -20.57 -10.38
N GLU A 135 5.26 -20.54 -11.54
CA GLU A 135 3.85 -20.18 -11.74
C GLU A 135 2.91 -20.97 -10.81
N GLU A 136 3.12 -22.27 -10.66
CA GLU A 136 2.25 -23.13 -9.85
C GLU A 136 2.24 -22.75 -8.35
N ALA A 137 3.27 -22.05 -7.88
CA ALA A 137 3.36 -21.59 -6.49
C ALA A 137 2.50 -20.36 -6.19
N ARG A 138 2.07 -19.60 -7.22
CA ARG A 138 1.31 -18.36 -7.05
C ARG A 138 -0.05 -18.59 -6.39
N GLY A 139 -0.77 -19.64 -6.80
CA GLY A 139 -2.08 -19.99 -6.23
C GLY A 139 -2.02 -20.32 -4.73
N PRO A 140 -1.15 -21.23 -4.28
CA PRO A 140 -0.93 -21.50 -2.86
C PRO A 140 -0.48 -20.29 -2.04
N ALA A 141 0.40 -19.44 -2.60
CA ALA A 141 0.82 -18.20 -1.95
C ALA A 141 -0.35 -17.22 -1.76
N TYR A 142 -1.16 -17.01 -2.80
CA TYR A 142 -2.38 -16.21 -2.74
C TYR A 142 -3.34 -16.71 -1.65
N ALA A 143 -3.63 -18.02 -1.63
CA ALA A 143 -4.52 -18.61 -0.64
C ALA A 143 -4.03 -18.42 0.80
N THR A 144 -2.72 -18.57 1.01
CA THR A 144 -2.09 -18.38 2.32
C THR A 144 -2.15 -16.93 2.77
N PHE A 145 -1.81 -15.98 1.88
CA PHE A 145 -1.88 -14.56 2.15
C PHE A 145 -3.30 -14.11 2.50
N LEU A 146 -4.28 -14.47 1.67
CA LEU A 146 -5.69 -14.14 1.91
C LEU A 146 -6.19 -14.68 3.24
N LYS A 147 -5.88 -15.94 3.56
CA LYS A 147 -6.26 -16.56 4.85
C LYS A 147 -5.68 -15.79 6.04
N GLN A 148 -4.45 -15.34 5.95
CA GLN A 148 -3.78 -14.58 7.02
C GLN A 148 -4.34 -13.15 7.12
N ALA A 149 -4.60 -12.48 5.98
CA ALA A 149 -5.25 -11.18 5.96
C ALA A 149 -6.63 -11.24 6.63
N MET A 150 -7.45 -12.24 6.31
CA MET A 150 -8.78 -12.44 6.91
C MET A 150 -8.77 -12.82 8.40
N ALA A 151 -7.65 -13.26 8.93
CA ALA A 151 -7.51 -13.51 10.36
C ALA A 151 -7.35 -12.21 11.18
N GLU A 152 -7.00 -11.10 10.52
CA GLU A 152 -6.89 -9.78 11.13
C GLU A 152 -8.23 -9.03 11.03
N PRO A 153 -8.90 -8.74 12.16
CA PRO A 153 -10.23 -8.14 12.16
C PRO A 153 -10.33 -6.77 11.51
N SER A 154 -9.23 -6.00 11.50
CA SER A 154 -9.20 -4.67 10.87
C SER A 154 -9.14 -4.72 9.35
N ILE A 155 -8.69 -5.85 8.74
CA ILE A 155 -8.58 -5.97 7.29
C ILE A 155 -9.94 -6.35 6.70
N VAL A 156 -10.48 -5.46 5.86
CA VAL A 156 -11.80 -5.61 5.24
C VAL A 156 -11.73 -6.03 3.77
N GLY A 157 -10.55 -6.02 3.15
CA GLY A 157 -10.39 -6.43 1.77
C GLY A 157 -8.93 -6.46 1.31
N VAL A 158 -8.71 -7.11 0.17
CA VAL A 158 -7.42 -7.20 -0.50
C VAL A 158 -7.60 -7.01 -2.01
N HIS A 159 -6.71 -6.26 -2.66
CA HIS A 159 -6.70 -6.06 -4.10
C HIS A 159 -5.42 -6.63 -4.69
N TRP A 160 -5.58 -7.47 -5.71
CA TRP A 160 -4.47 -8.04 -6.46
C TRP A 160 -3.88 -7.04 -7.44
N PHE A 161 -2.59 -6.87 -7.47
CA PHE A 161 -1.86 -6.12 -8.48
C PHE A 161 -1.08 -7.07 -9.39
N GLN A 162 -1.51 -7.31 -10.66
CA GLN A 162 -2.60 -6.63 -11.36
C GLN A 162 -3.36 -7.61 -12.26
N TYR A 163 -4.26 -7.13 -13.13
CA TYR A 163 -5.07 -7.97 -14.00
C TYR A 163 -4.25 -8.60 -15.13
N LEU A 164 -3.51 -7.78 -15.89
CA LEU A 164 -2.65 -8.20 -17.00
C LEU A 164 -1.20 -8.37 -16.57
N ASP A 165 -0.47 -9.31 -17.17
CA ASP A 165 0.98 -9.27 -17.16
C ASP A 165 1.49 -7.98 -17.78
N GLN A 166 2.68 -7.56 -17.37
CA GLN A 166 3.35 -6.44 -18.00
C GLN A 166 4.05 -6.89 -19.29
N PRO A 167 4.20 -5.98 -20.28
CA PRO A 167 4.89 -6.31 -21.52
C PRO A 167 6.35 -6.70 -21.25
N VAL A 168 6.84 -7.71 -21.96
CA VAL A 168 8.24 -8.19 -21.82
C VAL A 168 9.26 -7.06 -22.08
N THR A 169 8.90 -6.10 -22.94
CA THR A 169 9.71 -4.91 -23.24
C THR A 169 9.70 -3.86 -22.12
N GLY A 170 8.92 -4.08 -21.07
CA GLY A 170 8.69 -3.13 -20.00
C GLY A 170 7.54 -2.16 -20.28
N ARG A 171 6.83 -1.76 -19.23
CA ARG A 171 5.81 -0.71 -19.34
C ARG A 171 6.47 0.66 -19.48
N LEU A 172 5.78 1.59 -20.14
CA LEU A 172 6.33 2.89 -20.53
C LEU A 172 6.77 3.76 -19.34
N LEU A 173 6.09 3.62 -18.20
CA LEU A 173 6.30 4.50 -17.04
C LEU A 173 7.65 4.27 -16.34
N ASP A 174 8.04 3.02 -16.14
CA ASP A 174 9.15 2.64 -15.26
C ASP A 174 9.92 1.39 -15.72
N GLY A 175 9.55 0.84 -16.89
CA GLY A 175 10.21 -0.32 -17.47
C GLY A 175 9.88 -1.66 -16.80
N GLU A 176 8.92 -1.72 -15.87
CA GLU A 176 8.52 -2.99 -15.25
C GLU A 176 8.02 -4.00 -16.30
N ASN A 177 8.44 -5.26 -16.17
CA ASN A 177 8.11 -6.35 -17.08
C ASN A 177 7.73 -7.63 -16.32
N GLY A 178 6.92 -7.48 -15.27
CA GLY A 178 6.60 -8.55 -14.34
C GLY A 178 5.54 -9.53 -14.84
N HIS A 179 5.72 -10.82 -14.46
CA HIS A 179 4.72 -11.85 -14.59
C HIS A 179 3.96 -12.02 -13.27
N PHE A 180 2.88 -11.29 -13.12
CA PHE A 180 1.97 -11.40 -11.97
C PHE A 180 0.49 -11.14 -12.34
N GLY A 181 0.16 -11.07 -13.63
CA GLY A 181 -1.21 -10.96 -14.10
C GLY A 181 -2.09 -12.15 -13.73
N LEU A 182 -3.39 -11.96 -13.76
CA LEU A 182 -4.37 -13.04 -13.84
C LEU A 182 -4.42 -13.61 -15.25
N VAL A 183 -4.13 -12.76 -16.23
CA VAL A 183 -4.05 -13.09 -17.65
C VAL A 183 -2.74 -12.59 -18.24
N GLY A 184 -2.24 -13.28 -19.26
CA GLY A 184 -1.06 -12.87 -20.01
C GLY A 184 -1.33 -11.70 -20.95
N ILE A 185 -0.28 -11.14 -21.54
CA ILE A 185 -0.35 -10.02 -22.50
C ILE A 185 -1.17 -10.31 -23.76
N THR A 186 -1.51 -11.57 -24.02
CA THR A 186 -2.35 -12.02 -25.13
C THR A 186 -3.80 -12.30 -24.71
N ASP A 187 -4.23 -11.79 -23.54
CA ASP A 187 -5.55 -12.02 -22.95
C ASP A 187 -5.88 -13.50 -22.64
N VAL A 188 -4.86 -14.35 -22.53
CA VAL A 188 -5.04 -15.75 -22.14
C VAL A 188 -4.92 -15.88 -20.63
N PRO A 189 -5.94 -16.39 -19.92
CA PRO A 189 -5.89 -16.61 -18.48
C PRO A 189 -4.82 -17.62 -18.07
N PHE A 190 -4.14 -17.37 -16.97
CA PHE A 190 -3.35 -18.37 -16.25
C PHE A 190 -4.31 -19.24 -15.44
N GLN A 191 -4.95 -20.21 -16.12
CA GLN A 191 -6.13 -20.91 -15.62
C GLN A 191 -5.94 -21.50 -14.22
N GLY A 192 -4.78 -22.16 -13.97
CA GLY A 192 -4.48 -22.74 -12.66
C GLY A 192 -4.43 -21.71 -11.54
N PHE A 193 -3.87 -20.51 -11.82
CA PHE A 193 -3.85 -19.41 -10.88
C PHE A 193 -5.25 -18.81 -10.68
N VAL A 194 -5.97 -18.54 -11.76
CA VAL A 194 -7.34 -17.99 -11.70
C VAL A 194 -8.27 -18.91 -10.92
N ASP A 195 -8.20 -20.22 -11.12
CA ASP A 195 -9.00 -21.20 -10.37
C ASP A 195 -8.65 -21.19 -8.87
N SER A 196 -7.37 -21.05 -8.54
CA SER A 196 -6.90 -20.94 -7.15
C SER A 196 -7.40 -19.67 -6.48
N VAL A 197 -7.34 -18.52 -7.17
CA VAL A 197 -7.87 -17.24 -6.70
C VAL A 197 -9.38 -17.35 -6.46
N ARG A 198 -10.12 -17.86 -7.45
CA ARG A 198 -11.59 -18.05 -7.33
C ARG A 198 -11.95 -18.92 -6.12
N LYS A 199 -11.30 -20.07 -5.98
CA LYS A 199 -11.53 -20.99 -4.86
C LYS A 199 -11.27 -20.34 -3.52
N SER A 200 -10.15 -19.61 -3.41
CA SER A 200 -9.75 -18.93 -2.18
C SER A 200 -10.74 -17.82 -1.81
N ASN A 201 -11.17 -17.01 -2.77
CA ASN A 201 -12.13 -15.93 -2.55
C ASN A 201 -13.50 -16.47 -2.13
N LEU A 202 -14.01 -17.53 -2.77
CA LEU A 202 -15.26 -18.15 -2.39
C LEU A 202 -15.23 -18.73 -0.98
N ALA A 203 -14.11 -19.38 -0.60
CA ALA A 203 -13.93 -19.89 0.75
C ALA A 203 -13.89 -18.77 1.79
N ALA A 204 -13.24 -17.64 1.45
CA ALA A 204 -13.17 -16.45 2.28
C ALA A 204 -14.57 -15.86 2.55
N ILE A 205 -15.36 -15.65 1.50
CA ILE A 205 -16.73 -15.12 1.60
C ILE A 205 -17.62 -16.04 2.45
N GLN A 206 -17.54 -17.36 2.24
CA GLN A 206 -18.29 -18.34 3.04
C GLN A 206 -17.93 -18.31 4.52
N GLN A 207 -16.64 -18.10 4.84
CA GLN A 207 -16.19 -17.99 6.21
C GLN A 207 -16.71 -16.71 6.89
N LEU A 208 -16.75 -15.58 6.17
CA LEU A 208 -17.30 -14.32 6.67
C LEU A 208 -18.83 -14.43 6.91
N GLY A 209 -19.58 -15.03 5.98
CA GLY A 209 -21.01 -15.25 6.15
C GLY A 209 -21.34 -16.05 7.42
N ARG A 210 -20.56 -17.10 7.73
CA ARG A 210 -20.76 -17.91 8.96
C ARG A 210 -20.42 -17.18 10.26
N LYS A 211 -19.62 -16.12 10.21
CA LYS A 211 -19.31 -15.30 11.40
C LYS A 211 -20.38 -14.23 11.66
N ALA A 212 -21.21 -13.95 10.68
CA ALA A 212 -22.27 -12.93 10.76
C ALA A 212 -23.62 -13.51 11.25
N GLU A 213 -23.75 -14.85 11.28
CA GLU A 213 -24.86 -15.59 11.90
C GLU A 213 -24.56 -15.90 13.38
#